data_2246711b0c270db5a1921aaffc396dd2
#
_entry.id   2246711b0c270db5a1921aaffc396dd2
#
_cell.length_a   1.000
_cell.length_b   1.000
_cell.length_c   1.000
_cell.angle_alpha   90.00
_cell.angle_beta   90.00
_cell.angle_gamma   90.00
#
_symmetry.space_group_name_H-M   'P 1'
#
loop_
_entity.id
_entity.type
_entity.pdbx_description
1 polymer ?
#
loop_
_entity_poly.entity_id
_entity_poly.type
_entity_poly.pdbx_seq_one_letter_code
_entity_poly.pdbx_strand_id
1 'polypeptide(L)'
;QLGVLSYFESIRRESIELTTPPAIAVLTGTIVIIPTVAKPKLEELLGANRLTYQNVGQLSPDDFLKVRLVGSQHDLVTAVTQLFQEGLIQVVIGTKSLLGEGWDAPCVNSLILASFVGSFMLSNQMRGRAIRVWPEDPDKTSNIWHLVSINLSLKKWYEKSDLEKEEIEAITDQLKEYSPDLELLERRMKQF
;
A
#
# COMPACT_ATOMS: atom_id res chain seq x y z
N GLN A 1 15.09 6.62 1.24
CA GLN A 1 13.94 5.78 0.93
C GLN A 1 13.00 5.78 2.13
N LEU A 2 11.75 6.18 1.94
CA LEU A 2 10.73 6.16 2.99
C LEU A 2 10.43 4.73 3.41
N GLY A 3 10.40 4.46 4.72
CA GLY A 3 10.02 3.17 5.25
C GLY A 3 8.50 2.99 5.32
N VAL A 4 8.05 1.74 5.50
CA VAL A 4 6.60 1.39 5.58
C VAL A 4 5.87 2.22 6.64
N LEU A 5 6.50 2.47 7.79
CA LEU A 5 5.92 3.29 8.87
C LEU A 5 5.78 4.76 8.48
N SER A 6 6.68 5.30 7.65
CA SER A 6 6.57 6.68 7.17
C SER A 6 5.35 6.85 6.24
N TYR A 7 5.09 5.88 5.36
CA TYR A 7 3.87 5.87 4.55
C TYR A 7 2.62 5.75 5.40
N PHE A 8 2.63 4.87 6.41
CA PHE A 8 1.53 4.73 7.34
C PHE A 8 1.19 6.06 8.04
N GLU A 9 2.21 6.73 8.60
CA GLU A 9 2.04 8.03 9.27
C GLU A 9 1.54 9.13 8.32
N SER A 10 2.05 9.17 7.09
CA SER A 10 1.60 10.16 6.10
C SER A 10 0.14 9.95 5.74
N ILE A 11 -0.26 8.73 5.37
CA ILE A 11 -1.64 8.41 5.00
C ILE A 11 -2.59 8.66 6.18
N ARG A 12 -2.20 8.25 7.38
CA ARG A 12 -3.00 8.46 8.58
C ARG A 12 -3.24 9.96 8.84
N ARG A 13 -2.20 10.79 8.75
CA ARG A 13 -2.31 12.24 8.99
C ARG A 13 -3.21 12.91 7.97
N GLU A 14 -3.02 12.63 6.70
CA GLU A 14 -3.85 13.17 5.62
C GLU A 14 -5.31 12.69 5.71
N SER A 15 -5.54 11.52 6.29
CA SER A 15 -6.89 10.94 6.44
C SER A 15 -7.66 11.50 7.63
N ILE A 16 -7.05 12.21 8.57
CA ILE A 16 -7.73 12.76 9.75
C ILE A 16 -8.86 13.74 9.37
N GLU A 17 -8.68 14.47 8.27
CA GLU A 17 -9.68 15.44 7.78
C GLU A 17 -10.86 14.80 7.05
N LEU A 18 -10.78 13.49 6.77
CA LEU A 18 -11.87 12.76 6.12
C LEU A 18 -12.99 12.48 7.12
N THR A 19 -14.24 12.58 6.65
CA THR A 19 -15.42 12.26 7.46
C THR A 19 -15.38 10.82 8.00
N THR A 20 -14.80 9.91 7.22
CA THR A 20 -14.59 8.50 7.62
C THR A 20 -13.16 8.12 7.26
N PRO A 21 -12.21 8.20 8.21
CA PRO A 21 -10.83 7.78 7.97
C PRO A 21 -10.77 6.30 7.60
N PRO A 22 -9.95 5.90 6.62
CA PRO A 22 -9.84 4.51 6.23
C PRO A 22 -9.19 3.66 7.32
N ALA A 23 -9.67 2.43 7.48
CA ALA A 23 -9.07 1.44 8.36
C ALA A 23 -7.77 0.91 7.73
N ILE A 24 -6.63 1.35 8.27
CA ILE A 24 -5.29 1.07 7.73
C ILE A 24 -4.62 -0.04 8.52
N ALA A 25 -4.03 -1.01 7.83
CA ALA A 25 -3.12 -1.99 8.43
C ALA A 25 -1.70 -1.87 7.87
N VAL A 26 -0.73 -2.24 8.68
CA VAL A 26 0.67 -2.39 8.27
C VAL A 26 1.06 -3.86 8.38
N LEU A 27 1.61 -4.41 7.30
CA LEU A 27 2.13 -5.76 7.25
C LEU A 27 3.59 -5.76 6.80
N THR A 28 4.48 -6.18 7.70
CA THR A 28 5.88 -6.46 7.39
C THR A 28 6.29 -7.80 7.98
N GLY A 29 7.50 -8.28 7.67
CA GLY A 29 8.01 -9.52 8.26
C GLY A 29 8.14 -9.49 9.80
N THR A 30 8.16 -8.30 10.42
CA THR A 30 8.38 -8.15 11.87
C THR A 30 7.35 -7.27 12.59
N ILE A 31 6.60 -6.49 11.85
CA ILE A 31 5.65 -5.52 12.40
C ILE A 31 4.30 -5.73 11.75
N VAL A 32 3.29 -5.93 12.57
CA VAL A 32 1.88 -5.92 12.18
C VAL A 32 1.17 -4.85 13.01
N ILE A 33 0.50 -3.93 12.34
CA ILE A 33 -0.35 -2.89 12.96
C ILE A 33 -1.74 -3.05 12.36
N ILE A 34 -2.75 -3.01 13.20
CA ILE A 34 -4.15 -3.06 12.78
C ILE A 34 -4.94 -1.88 13.39
N PRO A 35 -6.04 -1.46 12.75
CA PRO A 35 -6.99 -0.56 13.40
C PRO A 35 -7.68 -1.29 14.56
N THR A 36 -7.95 -0.59 15.66
CA THR A 36 -8.52 -1.18 16.88
C THR A 36 -9.88 -1.83 16.61
N VAL A 37 -10.66 -1.31 15.67
CA VAL A 37 -11.95 -1.89 15.27
C VAL A 37 -11.84 -3.33 14.74
N ALA A 38 -10.68 -3.72 14.22
CA ALA A 38 -10.43 -5.07 13.70
C ALA A 38 -10.03 -6.08 14.80
N LYS A 39 -9.70 -5.61 16.02
CA LYS A 39 -9.23 -6.47 17.12
C LYS A 39 -10.20 -7.60 17.48
N PRO A 40 -11.52 -7.37 17.69
CA PRO A 40 -12.42 -8.44 18.11
C PRO A 40 -12.46 -9.59 17.09
N LYS A 41 -12.47 -9.27 15.80
CA LYS A 41 -12.50 -10.29 14.75
C LYS A 41 -11.17 -11.02 14.64
N LEU A 42 -10.05 -10.33 14.83
CA LEU A 42 -8.74 -10.98 14.87
C LEU A 42 -8.62 -11.98 16.03
N GLU A 43 -9.18 -11.63 17.20
CA GLU A 43 -9.22 -12.52 18.38
C GLU A 43 -10.12 -13.74 18.15
N GLU A 44 -11.22 -13.58 17.43
CA GLU A 44 -12.07 -14.69 16.99
C GLU A 44 -11.32 -15.67 16.08
N LEU A 45 -10.57 -15.15 15.11
CA LEU A 45 -9.85 -15.97 14.13
C LEU A 45 -8.64 -16.71 14.71
N LEU A 46 -7.90 -16.09 15.62
CA LEU A 46 -6.61 -16.61 16.10
C LEU A 46 -6.60 -17.05 17.57
N GLY A 47 -7.64 -16.70 18.32
CA GLY A 47 -7.72 -16.90 19.78
C GLY A 47 -7.02 -15.77 20.54
N ALA A 48 -7.77 -15.10 21.42
CA ALA A 48 -7.28 -13.94 22.18
C ALA A 48 -6.05 -14.25 23.04
N ASN A 49 -5.92 -15.47 23.57
CA ASN A 49 -4.81 -15.91 24.39
C ASN A 49 -3.48 -16.07 23.64
N ARG A 50 -3.51 -16.09 22.31
CA ARG A 50 -2.32 -16.18 21.45
C ARG A 50 -1.83 -14.80 20.98
N LEU A 51 -2.59 -13.76 21.25
CA LEU A 51 -2.34 -12.41 20.76
C LEU A 51 -1.84 -11.50 21.89
N THR A 52 -0.86 -10.69 21.58
CA THR A 52 -0.41 -9.60 22.44
C THR A 52 -0.46 -8.29 21.67
N TYR A 53 -0.88 -7.23 22.38
CA TYR A 53 -1.05 -5.91 21.81
C TYR A 53 -0.13 -4.90 22.48
N GLN A 54 0.39 -3.99 21.71
CA GLN A 54 1.23 -2.88 22.16
C GLN A 54 0.77 -1.59 21.49
N ASN A 55 0.87 -0.49 22.20
CA ASN A 55 0.61 0.84 21.61
C ASN A 55 1.62 1.15 20.50
N VAL A 56 1.18 1.87 19.50
CA VAL A 56 2.01 2.31 18.37
C VAL A 56 2.56 3.70 18.66
N GLY A 57 3.71 3.75 19.33
CA GLY A 57 4.41 5.01 19.62
C GLY A 57 3.53 6.04 20.34
N GLN A 58 3.33 7.19 19.70
CA GLN A 58 2.49 8.29 20.19
C GLN A 58 1.02 8.19 19.75
N LEU A 59 0.64 7.12 19.02
CA LEU A 59 -0.75 6.93 18.60
C LEU A 59 -1.62 6.50 19.76
N SER A 60 -2.88 6.95 19.74
CA SER A 60 -3.88 6.48 20.69
C SER A 60 -4.09 4.96 20.53
N PRO A 61 -4.14 4.20 21.65
CA PRO A 61 -4.52 2.79 21.61
C PRO A 61 -5.92 2.57 21.06
N ASP A 62 -6.76 3.60 21.09
CA ASP A 62 -8.12 3.54 20.55
C ASP A 62 -8.15 3.53 19.03
N ASP A 63 -7.06 3.97 18.36
CA ASP A 63 -6.97 4.04 16.92
C ASP A 63 -6.27 2.83 16.31
N PHE A 64 -5.06 2.49 16.81
CA PHE A 64 -4.21 1.46 16.23
C PHE A 64 -3.44 0.66 17.28
N LEU A 65 -3.28 -0.63 17.00
CA LEU A 65 -2.57 -1.57 17.85
C LEU A 65 -1.49 -2.31 17.05
N LYS A 66 -0.29 -2.38 17.63
CA LYS A 66 0.74 -3.29 17.14
C LYS A 66 0.46 -4.68 17.71
N VAL A 67 0.39 -5.66 16.83
CA VAL A 67 0.01 -7.04 17.16
C VAL A 67 1.21 -7.97 17.08
N ARG A 68 1.29 -8.90 18.02
CA ARG A 68 2.17 -10.06 17.95
C ARG A 68 1.36 -11.32 18.23
N LEU A 69 1.63 -12.38 17.48
CA LEU A 69 1.05 -13.70 17.64
C LEU A 69 2.09 -14.64 18.24
N VAL A 70 1.68 -15.42 19.25
CA VAL A 70 2.44 -16.57 19.70
C VAL A 70 2.16 -17.72 18.75
N GLY A 71 3.10 -18.00 17.84
CA GLY A 71 2.95 -19.01 16.79
C GLY A 71 3.50 -18.56 15.44
N SER A 72 2.84 -19.01 14.39
CA SER A 72 3.27 -18.73 13.01
C SER A 72 2.92 -17.30 12.59
N GLN A 73 3.92 -16.55 12.13
CA GLN A 73 3.68 -15.23 11.51
C GLN A 73 2.77 -15.34 10.27
N HIS A 74 2.81 -16.49 9.59
CA HIS A 74 1.94 -16.75 8.45
C HIS A 74 0.46 -16.74 8.84
N ASP A 75 0.10 -17.34 9.98
CA ASP A 75 -1.29 -17.32 10.48
C ASP A 75 -1.78 -15.89 10.71
N LEU A 76 -0.91 -15.02 11.26
CA LEU A 76 -1.25 -13.62 11.48
C LEU A 76 -1.46 -12.86 10.16
N VAL A 77 -0.59 -13.09 9.18
CA VAL A 77 -0.74 -12.49 7.83
C VAL A 77 -2.03 -12.95 7.18
N THR A 78 -2.35 -14.25 7.26
CA THR A 78 -3.58 -14.83 6.71
C THR A 78 -4.82 -14.21 7.37
N ALA A 79 -4.84 -14.11 8.70
CA ALA A 79 -5.97 -13.51 9.41
C ALA A 79 -6.16 -12.02 9.08
N VAL A 80 -5.08 -11.24 9.00
CA VAL A 80 -5.16 -9.82 8.61
C VAL A 80 -5.61 -9.68 7.15
N THR A 81 -5.21 -10.61 6.27
CA THR A 81 -5.70 -10.65 4.89
C THR A 81 -7.21 -10.94 4.83
N GLN A 82 -7.69 -11.83 5.67
CA GLN A 82 -9.13 -12.09 5.79
C GLN A 82 -9.90 -10.85 6.28
N LEU A 83 -9.38 -10.13 7.28
CA LEU A 83 -9.98 -8.86 7.73
C LEU A 83 -10.04 -7.81 6.60
N PHE A 84 -9.05 -7.82 5.71
CA PHE A 84 -9.04 -6.96 4.54
C PHE A 84 -10.09 -7.40 3.50
N GLN A 85 -10.26 -8.68 3.27
CA GLN A 85 -11.31 -9.23 2.39
C GLN A 85 -12.71 -8.95 2.91
N GLU A 86 -12.91 -9.00 4.23
CA GLU A 86 -14.19 -8.70 4.90
C GLU A 86 -14.46 -7.18 5.03
N GLY A 87 -13.53 -6.31 4.58
CA GLY A 87 -13.68 -4.86 4.60
C GLY A 87 -13.46 -4.18 5.96
N LEU A 88 -13.06 -4.92 6.99
CA LEU A 88 -12.66 -4.36 8.29
C LEU A 88 -11.31 -3.62 8.22
N ILE A 89 -10.52 -3.91 7.21
CA ILE A 89 -9.32 -3.19 6.80
C ILE A 89 -9.52 -2.75 5.36
N GLN A 90 -9.28 -1.49 5.07
CA GLN A 90 -9.47 -0.91 3.75
C GLN A 90 -8.16 -0.61 3.02
N VAL A 91 -7.09 -0.37 3.78
CA VAL A 91 -5.76 -0.09 3.23
C VAL A 91 -4.73 -0.98 3.91
N VAL A 92 -3.93 -1.69 3.11
CA VAL A 92 -2.80 -2.49 3.60
C VAL A 92 -1.50 -1.89 3.09
N ILE A 93 -0.61 -1.51 4.01
CA ILE A 93 0.72 -1.01 3.70
C ILE A 93 1.74 -2.09 4.04
N GLY A 94 2.48 -2.58 3.07
CA GLY A 94 3.40 -3.67 3.30
C GLY A 94 4.72 -3.57 2.54
N THR A 95 5.64 -4.47 2.86
CA THR A 95 6.90 -4.61 2.14
C THR A 95 6.70 -5.39 0.84
N LYS A 96 7.57 -5.12 -0.14
CA LYS A 96 7.57 -5.85 -1.43
C LYS A 96 7.72 -7.36 -1.25
N SER A 97 8.55 -7.80 -0.31
CA SER A 97 8.76 -9.22 -0.05
C SER A 97 7.50 -9.90 0.49
N LEU A 98 6.79 -9.25 1.41
CA LEU A 98 5.58 -9.83 1.99
C LEU A 98 4.42 -9.82 1.02
N LEU A 99 4.14 -8.67 0.40
CA LEU A 99 3.02 -8.53 -0.53
C LEU A 99 3.35 -9.06 -1.94
N GLY A 100 4.63 -9.27 -2.24
CA GLY A 100 5.14 -9.77 -3.52
C GLY A 100 5.19 -11.30 -3.62
N GLU A 101 5.46 -12.02 -2.55
CA GLU A 101 5.63 -13.48 -2.55
C GLU A 101 4.64 -14.15 -1.60
N GLY A 102 3.80 -15.05 -2.13
CA GLY A 102 2.88 -15.86 -1.32
C GLY A 102 1.65 -15.16 -0.75
N TRP A 103 1.54 -13.83 -0.80
CA TRP A 103 0.35 -13.12 -0.34
C TRP A 103 -0.78 -13.19 -1.38
N ASP A 104 -1.96 -13.61 -0.97
CA ASP A 104 -3.13 -13.73 -1.84
C ASP A 104 -4.32 -12.95 -1.28
N ALA A 105 -4.72 -11.91 -2.01
CA ALA A 105 -5.84 -11.06 -1.68
C ALA A 105 -6.55 -10.60 -2.97
N PRO A 106 -7.42 -11.44 -3.55
CA PRO A 106 -8.09 -11.14 -4.81
C PRO A 106 -9.05 -9.94 -4.72
N CYS A 107 -9.42 -9.52 -3.52
CA CYS A 107 -10.24 -8.32 -3.27
C CYS A 107 -9.51 -7.00 -3.57
N VAL A 108 -8.18 -7.02 -3.77
CA VAL A 108 -7.41 -5.79 -4.09
C VAL A 108 -7.92 -5.18 -5.39
N ASN A 109 -8.42 -3.96 -5.30
CA ASN A 109 -8.89 -3.15 -6.43
C ASN A 109 -8.00 -1.95 -6.73
N SER A 110 -7.06 -1.63 -5.85
CA SER A 110 -6.07 -0.56 -6.08
C SER A 110 -4.71 -1.00 -5.54
N LEU A 111 -3.69 -0.94 -6.37
CA LEU A 111 -2.31 -1.25 -6.02
C LEU A 111 -1.44 -0.01 -6.23
N ILE A 112 -0.78 0.44 -5.18
CA ILE A 112 0.16 1.56 -5.24
C ILE A 112 1.58 1.03 -5.02
N LEU A 113 2.40 1.05 -6.06
CA LEU A 113 3.82 0.71 -5.99
C LEU A 113 4.61 1.96 -5.60
N ALA A 114 4.75 2.16 -4.29
CA ALA A 114 5.34 3.37 -3.69
C ALA A 114 6.87 3.36 -3.66
N SER A 115 7.51 2.29 -4.10
CA SER A 115 8.96 2.21 -4.27
C SER A 115 9.29 1.55 -5.59
N PHE A 116 10.41 1.99 -6.19
CA PHE A 116 10.88 1.39 -7.43
C PHE A 116 11.09 -0.12 -7.28
N VAL A 117 10.48 -0.89 -8.16
CA VAL A 117 10.64 -2.35 -8.23
C VAL A 117 11.61 -2.66 -9.37
N GLY A 118 12.88 -2.89 -9.04
CA GLY A 118 13.96 -3.15 -10.02
C GLY A 118 13.73 -4.41 -10.87
N SER A 119 13.02 -5.41 -10.33
CA SER A 119 12.70 -6.65 -11.04
C SER A 119 11.39 -6.53 -11.81
N PHE A 120 11.45 -6.77 -13.12
CA PHE A 120 10.27 -6.86 -13.98
C PHE A 120 9.31 -7.97 -13.55
N MET A 121 9.87 -9.15 -13.22
CA MET A 121 9.09 -10.30 -12.76
C MET A 121 8.31 -9.96 -11.48
N LEU A 122 8.95 -9.36 -10.48
CA LEU A 122 8.29 -8.99 -9.23
C LEU A 122 7.22 -7.91 -9.45
N SER A 123 7.48 -6.93 -10.31
CA SER A 123 6.48 -5.92 -10.68
C SER A 123 5.24 -6.57 -11.29
N ASN A 124 5.42 -7.51 -12.22
CA ASN A 124 4.30 -8.21 -12.84
C ASN A 124 3.57 -9.14 -11.87
N GLN A 125 4.27 -9.80 -10.97
CA GLN A 125 3.63 -10.60 -9.93
C GLN A 125 2.72 -9.75 -9.03
N MET A 126 3.19 -8.57 -8.61
CA MET A 126 2.39 -7.65 -7.78
C MET A 126 1.18 -7.11 -8.55
N ARG A 127 1.37 -6.69 -9.81
CA ARG A 127 0.27 -6.26 -10.69
C ARG A 127 -0.75 -7.38 -10.91
N GLY A 128 -0.26 -8.60 -11.21
CA GLY A 128 -1.09 -9.77 -11.43
C GLY A 128 -2.01 -10.11 -10.24
N ARG A 129 -1.63 -9.72 -9.01
CA ARG A 129 -2.49 -9.90 -7.82
C ARG A 129 -3.66 -8.92 -7.81
N ALA A 130 -3.42 -7.65 -8.16
CA ALA A 130 -4.48 -6.66 -8.20
C ALA A 130 -5.54 -6.97 -9.27
N ILE A 131 -5.12 -7.54 -10.42
CA ILE A 131 -6.04 -7.85 -11.53
C ILE A 131 -6.70 -9.21 -11.43
N ARG A 132 -6.49 -9.97 -10.35
CA ARG A 132 -7.17 -11.26 -10.15
C ARG A 132 -8.68 -11.08 -10.11
N VAL A 133 -9.37 -12.03 -10.72
CA VAL A 133 -10.82 -12.14 -10.59
C VAL A 133 -11.15 -12.46 -9.13
N TRP A 134 -12.11 -11.75 -8.58
CA TRP A 134 -12.65 -12.02 -7.26
C TRP A 134 -14.08 -12.55 -7.40
N PRO A 135 -14.35 -13.80 -6.99
CA PRO A 135 -15.66 -14.41 -7.20
C PRO A 135 -16.82 -13.66 -6.53
N GLU A 136 -16.53 -12.92 -5.45
CA GLU A 136 -17.54 -12.15 -4.72
C GLU A 136 -17.86 -10.79 -5.40
N ASP A 137 -16.98 -10.33 -6.31
CA ASP A 137 -17.18 -9.15 -7.15
C ASP A 137 -16.62 -9.41 -8.56
N PRO A 138 -17.41 -10.07 -9.44
CA PRO A 138 -16.98 -10.40 -10.80
C PRO A 138 -16.69 -9.18 -11.67
N ASP A 139 -17.31 -8.05 -11.37
CA ASP A 139 -17.16 -6.78 -12.08
C ASP A 139 -16.04 -5.90 -11.51
N LYS A 140 -15.25 -6.43 -10.57
CA LYS A 140 -14.14 -5.72 -9.96
C LYS A 140 -13.21 -5.13 -11.01
N THR A 141 -12.98 -3.83 -10.94
CA THR A 141 -11.94 -3.14 -11.69
C THR A 141 -10.69 -2.92 -10.84
N SER A 142 -9.53 -2.82 -11.47
CA SER A 142 -8.27 -2.66 -10.73
C SER A 142 -7.43 -1.52 -11.26
N ASN A 143 -7.02 -0.64 -10.36
CA ASN A 143 -6.12 0.47 -10.64
C ASN A 143 -4.71 0.16 -10.14
N ILE A 144 -3.71 0.40 -10.99
CA ILE A 144 -2.31 0.19 -10.64
C ILE A 144 -1.55 1.51 -10.80
N TRP A 145 -1.00 1.98 -9.69
CA TRP A 145 -0.27 3.24 -9.60
C TRP A 145 1.20 2.98 -9.36
N HIS A 146 2.05 3.57 -10.17
CA HIS A 146 3.49 3.58 -9.97
C HIS A 146 3.92 4.96 -9.48
N LEU A 147 4.44 5.06 -8.26
CA LEU A 147 5.01 6.30 -7.76
C LEU A 147 6.47 6.40 -8.18
N VAL A 148 6.84 7.55 -8.70
CA VAL A 148 8.22 7.89 -9.10
C VAL A 148 8.67 9.10 -8.30
N SER A 149 9.87 9.05 -7.75
CA SER A 149 10.47 10.23 -7.11
C SER A 149 11.13 11.10 -8.15
N ILE A 150 10.78 12.37 -8.18
CA ILE A 150 11.38 13.38 -9.04
C ILE A 150 12.15 14.36 -8.16
N ASN A 151 13.38 14.70 -8.53
CA ASN A 151 14.14 15.72 -7.84
C ASN A 151 13.68 17.11 -8.32
N LEU A 152 12.72 17.67 -7.62
CA LEU A 152 12.20 19.01 -7.89
C LEU A 152 13.09 20.07 -7.24
N SER A 153 14.30 20.29 -7.75
CA SER A 153 14.99 21.57 -7.53
C SER A 153 14.35 22.74 -8.33
N LEU A 154 13.23 22.48 -8.96
CA LEU A 154 12.49 23.38 -9.86
C LEU A 154 11.27 23.96 -9.16
N LYS A 155 11.47 24.93 -8.26
CA LYS A 155 10.41 25.77 -7.67
C LYS A 155 9.49 26.47 -8.69
N LYS A 156 9.80 26.44 -9.97
CA LYS A 156 9.10 27.18 -11.03
C LYS A 156 7.86 26.50 -11.59
N TRP A 157 7.61 25.23 -11.30
CA TRP A 157 6.57 24.45 -12.00
C TRP A 157 5.24 24.39 -11.26
N TYR A 158 5.21 24.71 -9.96
CA TYR A 158 4.01 24.58 -9.14
C TYR A 158 3.00 25.74 -9.29
N GLU A 159 3.34 26.79 -10.03
CA GLU A 159 2.51 28.00 -10.12
C GLU A 159 1.62 28.08 -11.37
N LYS A 160 1.62 27.05 -12.25
CA LYS A 160 0.77 27.04 -13.45
C LYS A 160 -0.25 25.89 -13.38
N SER A 161 -1.48 26.22 -13.03
CA SER A 161 -2.60 25.26 -12.96
C SER A 161 -3.31 24.97 -14.30
N ASP A 162 -2.94 25.66 -15.40
CA ASP A 162 -3.61 25.54 -16.70
C ASP A 162 -2.58 25.18 -17.79
N LEU A 163 -2.05 23.93 -17.74
CA LEU A 163 -1.11 23.44 -18.77
C LEU A 163 -1.86 22.75 -19.91
N GLU A 164 -1.56 23.12 -21.14
CA GLU A 164 -2.03 22.42 -22.33
C GLU A 164 -1.30 21.08 -22.52
N LYS A 165 -1.90 20.18 -23.32
CA LYS A 165 -1.38 18.81 -23.51
C LYS A 165 0.08 18.78 -24.02
N GLU A 166 0.43 19.72 -24.91
CA GLU A 166 1.78 19.86 -25.47
C GLU A 166 2.79 20.30 -24.40
N GLU A 167 2.39 21.15 -23.47
CA GLU A 167 3.21 21.54 -22.32
C GLU A 167 3.44 20.39 -21.34
N ILE A 168 2.43 19.53 -21.14
CA ILE A 168 2.54 18.32 -20.31
C ILE A 168 3.53 17.33 -20.93
N GLU A 169 3.51 17.12 -22.25
CA GLU A 169 4.46 16.26 -22.94
C GLU A 169 5.90 16.80 -22.84
N ALA A 170 6.10 18.10 -23.04
CA ALA A 170 7.41 18.74 -22.91
C ALA A 170 7.94 18.65 -21.46
N ILE A 171 7.08 18.82 -20.47
CA ILE A 171 7.41 18.63 -19.04
C ILE A 171 7.79 17.18 -18.76
N THR A 172 7.04 16.22 -19.29
CA THR A 172 7.28 14.79 -19.09
C THR A 172 8.66 14.41 -19.66
N ASP A 173 9.02 14.92 -20.82
CA ASP A 173 10.35 14.67 -21.42
C ASP A 173 11.49 15.29 -20.60
N GLN A 174 11.29 16.50 -20.04
CA GLN A 174 12.27 17.09 -19.12
C GLN A 174 12.37 16.32 -17.80
N LEU A 175 11.26 15.79 -17.29
CA LEU A 175 11.25 14.99 -16.05
C LEU A 175 12.02 13.67 -16.20
N LYS A 176 12.12 13.09 -17.39
CA LYS A 176 12.95 11.91 -17.66
C LYS A 176 14.42 12.14 -17.36
N GLU A 177 14.93 13.34 -17.68
CA GLU A 177 16.32 13.72 -17.38
C GLU A 177 16.60 13.75 -15.87
N TYR A 178 15.57 14.01 -15.03
CA TYR A 178 15.67 14.12 -13.57
C TYR A 178 15.23 12.88 -12.80
N SER A 179 14.72 11.86 -13.48
CA SER A 179 14.28 10.62 -12.85
C SER A 179 14.61 9.39 -13.70
N PRO A 180 15.75 8.74 -13.47
CA PRO A 180 16.10 7.48 -14.12
C PRO A 180 15.03 6.39 -13.92
N ASP A 181 14.31 6.45 -12.80
CA ASP A 181 13.23 5.53 -12.48
C ASP A 181 12.01 5.72 -13.40
N LEU A 182 11.72 6.96 -13.82
CA LEU A 182 10.64 7.27 -14.75
C LEU A 182 10.92 6.71 -16.15
N GLU A 183 12.13 6.96 -16.67
CA GLU A 183 12.54 6.44 -17.98
C GLU A 183 12.48 4.91 -18.03
N LEU A 184 12.97 4.25 -16.98
CA LEU A 184 12.94 2.80 -16.88
C LEU A 184 11.52 2.26 -16.77
N LEU A 185 10.63 2.95 -16.04
CA LEU A 185 9.23 2.58 -15.94
C LEU A 185 8.52 2.71 -17.29
N GLU A 186 8.69 3.81 -18.01
CA GLU A 186 8.11 3.99 -19.35
C GLU A 186 8.58 2.93 -20.35
N ARG A 187 9.88 2.62 -20.36
CA ARG A 187 10.43 1.56 -21.21
C ARG A 187 9.76 0.22 -20.94
N ARG A 188 9.45 -0.08 -19.68
CA ARG A 188 8.74 -1.30 -19.29
C ARG A 188 7.27 -1.30 -19.67
N MET A 189 6.60 -0.15 -19.53
CA MET A 189 5.19 -0.02 -19.89
C MET A 189 4.95 -0.12 -21.39
N LYS A 190 5.93 0.26 -22.24
CA LYS A 190 5.88 0.10 -23.69
C LYS A 190 6.08 -1.34 -24.20
N GLN A 191 6.46 -2.26 -23.31
CA GLN A 191 6.66 -3.69 -23.65
C GLN A 191 5.40 -4.53 -23.38
N PHE A 192 4.31 -3.91 -22.96
CA PHE A 192 2.97 -4.48 -22.82
C PHE A 192 2.06 -3.93 -23.92
#